data_3e1786450b1745c4adf6d3ce1b4d5037
#
_entry.id   3e1786450b1745c4adf6d3ce1b4d5037
#
_cell.length_a   1.000
_cell.length_b   1.000
_cell.length_c   1.000
_cell.angle_alpha   90.00
_cell.angle_beta   90.00
_cell.angle_gamma   90.00
#
_symmetry.space_group_name_H-M   'P 1'
#
loop_
_entity.id
_entity.type
_entity.pdbx_description
1 polymer ?
#
loop_
_entity_poly.entity_id
_entity_poly.type
_entity_poly.pdbx_seq_one_letter_code
_entity_poly.pdbx_strand_id
1 'polypeptide(L)'
;SSAASDVYKRQDMLRELCLNYGADNFITFDAHDPRVQNAVPQSGFENVQPVYQMIKAMCKNITDLNIDRDHMMVISPDEGGMGRCIYFSSVLGVDLGMFYKRRDYSTIIDGRNPIVAHEFLGDNVEGKDVIIIDDMISSGDSMIEVATRLKELKANRIFICASFGLFCNGLKTFDKAYADGLISKVFTTNLIYSTPELLAREWYVSVDMSKYCAYIIDTLNHDESVSKLLDPKDRINNILIKYGFKKAEE
;
A
#
# COMPACT_ATOMS: atom_id res chain seq x y z
N SER A 1 22.13 -10.06 14.61
CA SER A 1 20.98 -9.19 14.71
C SER A 1 19.71 -9.96 14.38
N SER A 2 18.64 -9.74 15.15
CA SER A 2 17.37 -10.46 15.03
C SER A 2 16.72 -10.34 13.64
N ALA A 3 16.78 -9.16 13.01
CA ALA A 3 16.17 -8.91 11.72
C ALA A 3 16.72 -9.80 10.58
N ALA A 4 18.04 -10.01 10.52
CA ALA A 4 18.63 -10.89 9.52
C ALA A 4 18.19 -12.36 9.71
N SER A 5 18.11 -12.83 10.98
CA SER A 5 17.66 -14.19 11.26
C SER A 5 16.20 -14.44 10.87
N ASP A 6 15.34 -13.42 10.99
CA ASP A 6 13.93 -13.54 10.66
C ASP A 6 13.68 -13.59 9.14
N VAL A 7 14.50 -12.91 8.34
CA VAL A 7 14.46 -13.01 6.86
C VAL A 7 14.78 -14.44 6.43
N TYR A 8 15.84 -15.04 6.96
CA TYR A 8 16.22 -16.43 6.64
C TYR A 8 15.14 -17.43 7.06
N LYS A 9 14.55 -17.28 8.23
CA LYS A 9 13.45 -18.15 8.70
C LYS A 9 12.23 -18.12 7.78
N ARG A 10 11.86 -16.94 7.25
CA ARG A 10 10.74 -16.83 6.30
C ARG A 10 11.06 -17.50 4.97
N GLN A 11 12.27 -17.36 4.47
CA GLN A 11 12.72 -18.05 3.26
C GLN A 11 12.75 -19.57 3.46
N ASP A 12 13.23 -20.04 4.59
CA ASP A 12 13.24 -21.47 4.93
C ASP A 12 11.81 -22.02 5.01
N MET A 13 10.87 -21.30 5.60
CA MET A 13 9.47 -21.72 5.64
C MET A 13 8.86 -21.89 4.24
N LEU A 14 9.12 -20.98 3.30
CA LEU A 14 8.66 -21.12 1.91
C LEU A 14 9.30 -22.35 1.23
N ARG A 15 10.61 -22.56 1.45
CA ARG A 15 11.31 -23.73 0.90
C ARG A 15 10.76 -25.04 1.45
N GLU A 16 10.46 -25.09 2.75
CA GLU A 16 9.81 -26.25 3.37
C GLU A 16 8.45 -26.58 2.74
N LEU A 17 7.63 -25.55 2.49
CA LEU A 17 6.34 -25.73 1.82
C LEU A 17 6.50 -26.30 0.40
N CYS A 18 7.49 -25.87 -0.37
CA CYS A 18 7.78 -26.44 -1.68
C CYS A 18 8.36 -27.86 -1.62
N LEU A 19 9.44 -28.02 -0.85
CA LEU A 19 10.25 -29.25 -0.92
C LEU A 19 9.63 -30.41 -0.17
N ASN A 20 9.01 -30.14 0.99
CA ASN A 20 8.54 -31.18 1.88
C ASN A 20 7.00 -31.35 1.86
N TYR A 21 6.25 -30.30 1.51
CA TYR A 21 4.80 -30.33 1.47
C TYR A 21 4.20 -30.26 0.07
N GLY A 22 5.04 -30.19 -0.98
CA GLY A 22 4.62 -30.30 -2.38
C GLY A 22 3.82 -29.09 -2.90
N ALA A 23 4.06 -27.89 -2.37
CA ALA A 23 3.46 -26.68 -2.92
C ALA A 23 4.19 -26.26 -4.20
N ASP A 24 3.52 -26.36 -5.35
CA ASP A 24 4.10 -26.02 -6.66
C ASP A 24 4.07 -24.51 -6.92
N ASN A 25 3.06 -23.82 -6.39
CA ASN A 25 2.83 -22.40 -6.65
C ASN A 25 2.47 -21.65 -5.38
N PHE A 26 2.94 -20.41 -5.27
CA PHE A 26 2.55 -19.47 -4.23
C PHE A 26 1.89 -18.25 -4.84
N ILE A 27 0.80 -17.83 -4.24
CA ILE A 27 0.19 -16.53 -4.53
C ILE A 27 0.13 -15.76 -3.21
N THR A 28 0.71 -14.58 -3.20
CA THR A 28 0.66 -13.66 -2.07
C THR A 28 0.13 -12.30 -2.50
N PHE A 29 -0.43 -11.56 -1.57
CA PHE A 29 -0.80 -10.18 -1.79
C PHE A 29 0.26 -9.27 -1.19
N ASP A 30 0.76 -8.33 -2.00
CA ASP A 30 1.64 -7.23 -1.62
C ASP A 30 2.77 -7.63 -0.67
N ALA A 31 3.64 -8.53 -1.13
CA ALA A 31 4.78 -8.96 -0.34
C ALA A 31 5.63 -7.77 0.08
N HIS A 32 5.96 -7.66 1.37
CA HIS A 32 6.79 -6.59 1.92
C HIS A 32 8.12 -6.44 1.17
N ASP A 33 8.78 -7.55 0.88
CA ASP A 33 9.94 -7.60 0.00
C ASP A 33 9.68 -8.60 -1.15
N PRO A 34 9.46 -8.12 -2.39
CA PRO A 34 9.17 -8.98 -3.53
C PRO A 34 10.32 -9.95 -3.86
N ARG A 35 11.54 -9.70 -3.37
CA ARG A 35 12.68 -10.61 -3.56
C ARG A 35 12.51 -11.94 -2.82
N VAL A 36 11.49 -12.09 -1.98
CA VAL A 36 11.14 -13.37 -1.31
C VAL A 36 10.92 -14.49 -2.34
N GLN A 37 10.46 -14.17 -3.55
CA GLN A 37 10.35 -15.13 -4.67
C GLN A 37 11.66 -15.86 -5.00
N ASN A 38 12.82 -15.23 -4.75
CA ASN A 38 14.13 -15.83 -4.99
C ASN A 38 14.45 -17.01 -4.04
N ALA A 39 13.67 -17.18 -2.96
CA ALA A 39 13.81 -18.33 -2.08
C ALA A 39 13.28 -19.63 -2.71
N VAL A 40 12.42 -19.53 -3.70
CA VAL A 40 11.73 -20.66 -4.36
C VAL A 40 11.84 -20.57 -5.89
N PRO A 41 13.05 -20.57 -6.45
CA PRO A 41 13.28 -20.26 -7.87
C PRO A 41 12.72 -21.32 -8.84
N GLN A 42 12.38 -22.51 -8.34
CA GLN A 42 11.82 -23.61 -9.12
C GLN A 42 10.28 -23.71 -9.00
N SER A 43 9.67 -22.91 -8.14
CA SER A 43 8.22 -22.89 -7.93
C SER A 43 7.62 -21.60 -8.47
N GLY A 44 6.36 -21.64 -8.87
CA GLY A 44 5.62 -20.46 -9.26
C GLY A 44 5.44 -19.53 -8.05
N PHE A 45 5.69 -18.23 -8.22
CA PHE A 45 5.46 -17.22 -7.19
C PHE A 45 4.82 -15.98 -7.81
N GLU A 46 3.60 -15.69 -7.40
CA GLU A 46 2.85 -14.51 -7.85
C GLU A 46 2.65 -13.53 -6.69
N ASN A 47 3.13 -12.30 -6.88
CA ASN A 47 2.92 -11.20 -5.95
C ASN A 47 1.85 -10.26 -6.46
N VAL A 48 0.64 -10.39 -5.94
CA VAL A 48 -0.55 -9.68 -6.41
C VAL A 48 -0.71 -8.34 -5.71
N GLN A 49 -0.91 -7.27 -6.48
CA GLN A 49 -1.12 -5.92 -5.96
C GLN A 49 -2.62 -5.56 -5.93
N PRO A 50 -3.16 -5.03 -4.81
CA PRO A 50 -4.59 -4.67 -4.69
C PRO A 50 -4.95 -3.31 -5.32
N VAL A 51 -4.15 -2.81 -6.27
CA VAL A 51 -4.24 -1.43 -6.81
C VAL A 51 -5.61 -1.13 -7.39
N TYR A 52 -6.17 -2.03 -8.19
CA TYR A 52 -7.50 -1.84 -8.77
C TYR A 52 -8.59 -1.70 -7.70
N GLN A 53 -8.57 -2.56 -6.68
CA GLN A 53 -9.55 -2.56 -5.61
C GLN A 53 -9.42 -1.31 -4.74
N MET A 54 -8.18 -0.86 -4.48
CA MET A 54 -7.91 0.39 -3.78
C MET A 54 -8.47 1.59 -4.53
N ILE A 55 -8.11 1.76 -5.80
CA ILE A 55 -8.60 2.88 -6.63
C ILE A 55 -10.12 2.85 -6.72
N LYS A 56 -10.72 1.67 -6.93
CA LYS A 56 -12.17 1.51 -6.96
C LYS A 56 -12.83 1.94 -5.65
N ALA A 57 -12.24 1.57 -4.50
CA ALA A 57 -12.75 1.96 -3.19
C ALA A 57 -12.60 3.48 -2.98
N MET A 58 -11.50 4.08 -3.40
CA MET A 58 -11.30 5.53 -3.34
C MET A 58 -12.36 6.26 -4.17
N CYS A 59 -12.52 5.90 -5.44
CA CYS A 59 -13.52 6.50 -6.34
C CYS A 59 -14.97 6.38 -5.81
N LYS A 60 -15.28 5.29 -5.10
CA LYS A 60 -16.60 5.06 -4.51
C LYS A 60 -16.85 5.92 -3.27
N ASN A 61 -15.82 6.16 -2.46
CA ASN A 61 -15.97 6.81 -1.15
C ASN A 61 -15.57 8.29 -1.15
N ILE A 62 -14.97 8.79 -2.23
CA ILE A 62 -14.52 10.17 -2.37
C ILE A 62 -15.00 10.65 -3.76
N THR A 63 -16.03 11.49 -3.78
CA THR A 63 -16.70 11.87 -5.03
C THR A 63 -16.12 13.12 -5.71
N ASP A 64 -15.24 13.83 -5.02
CA ASP A 64 -14.68 15.12 -5.41
C ASP A 64 -13.15 15.08 -5.59
N LEU A 65 -12.61 13.92 -5.99
CA LEU A 65 -11.18 13.80 -6.33
C LEU A 65 -10.89 14.49 -7.67
N ASN A 66 -9.77 15.20 -7.72
CA ASN A 66 -9.16 15.63 -8.97
C ASN A 66 -7.90 14.78 -9.20
N ILE A 67 -8.01 13.80 -10.11
CA ILE A 67 -6.92 12.85 -10.39
C ILE A 67 -6.11 13.36 -11.58
N ASP A 68 -5.23 14.30 -11.30
CA ASP A 68 -4.25 14.87 -12.22
C ASP A 68 -3.00 15.34 -11.48
N ARG A 69 -1.96 15.74 -12.21
CA ARG A 69 -0.67 16.14 -11.64
C ARG A 69 -0.73 17.43 -10.82
N ASP A 70 -1.66 18.30 -11.12
CA ASP A 70 -1.77 19.60 -10.43
C ASP A 70 -2.45 19.46 -9.06
N HIS A 71 -3.34 18.45 -8.91
CA HIS A 71 -4.20 18.31 -7.74
C HIS A 71 -3.91 17.09 -6.87
N MET A 72 -3.17 16.10 -7.38
CA MET A 72 -2.92 14.85 -6.64
C MET A 72 -1.48 14.37 -6.77
N MET A 73 -0.97 13.76 -5.69
CA MET A 73 0.34 13.13 -5.65
C MET A 73 0.30 11.84 -4.85
N VAL A 74 1.04 10.83 -5.33
CA VAL A 74 1.30 9.60 -4.57
C VAL A 74 2.56 9.76 -3.76
N ILE A 75 2.56 9.30 -2.51
CA ILE A 75 3.71 9.41 -1.60
C ILE A 75 4.11 8.05 -1.08
N SER A 76 5.40 7.73 -1.22
CA SER A 76 6.00 6.61 -0.52
C SER A 76 6.46 7.05 0.88
N PRO A 77 6.08 6.34 1.95
CA PRO A 77 6.50 6.68 3.31
C PRO A 77 7.99 6.44 3.54
N ASP A 78 8.63 5.61 2.72
CA ASP A 78 10.07 5.32 2.75
C ASP A 78 10.54 4.71 1.41
N GLU A 79 11.82 4.34 1.36
CA GLU A 79 12.46 3.76 0.16
C GLU A 79 11.89 2.38 -0.20
N GLY A 80 11.49 1.60 0.80
CA GLY A 80 10.99 0.24 0.61
C GLY A 80 9.66 0.18 -0.14
N GLY A 81 8.82 1.21 0.02
CA GLY A 81 7.52 1.34 -0.62
C GLY A 81 7.55 1.83 -2.08
N MET A 82 8.71 2.28 -2.59
CA MET A 82 8.79 2.97 -3.90
C MET A 82 8.22 2.16 -5.06
N GLY A 83 8.49 0.85 -5.13
CA GLY A 83 8.03 0.03 -6.25
C GLY A 83 6.51 0.04 -6.41
N ARG A 84 5.76 -0.10 -5.30
CA ARG A 84 4.29 -0.05 -5.30
C ARG A 84 3.77 1.36 -5.61
N CYS A 85 4.44 2.38 -5.11
CA CYS A 85 4.06 3.77 -5.35
C CYS A 85 4.28 4.20 -6.82
N ILE A 86 5.38 3.77 -7.45
CA ILE A 86 5.64 3.98 -8.88
C ILE A 86 4.51 3.39 -9.72
N TYR A 87 4.11 2.15 -9.44
CA TYR A 87 3.03 1.51 -10.18
C TYR A 87 1.70 2.26 -10.00
N PHE A 88 1.37 2.61 -8.75
CA PHE A 88 0.12 3.30 -8.42
C PHE A 88 0.06 4.69 -9.06
N SER A 89 1.13 5.49 -8.96
CA SER A 89 1.21 6.82 -9.57
C SER A 89 1.14 6.75 -11.11
N SER A 90 1.82 5.77 -11.72
CA SER A 90 1.80 5.62 -13.18
C SER A 90 0.42 5.27 -13.73
N VAL A 91 -0.35 4.44 -13.00
CA VAL A 91 -1.71 4.06 -13.39
C VAL A 91 -2.68 5.22 -13.24
N LEU A 92 -2.52 6.06 -12.20
CA LEU A 92 -3.32 7.27 -12.01
C LEU A 92 -2.87 8.43 -12.91
N GLY A 93 -1.63 8.41 -13.42
CA GLY A 93 -1.06 9.50 -14.21
C GLY A 93 -0.69 10.73 -13.38
N VAL A 94 -0.38 10.55 -12.08
CA VAL A 94 -0.03 11.62 -11.13
C VAL A 94 1.45 11.55 -10.72
N ASP A 95 1.95 12.63 -10.11
CA ASP A 95 3.32 12.70 -9.65
C ASP A 95 3.56 11.81 -8.41
N LEU A 96 4.83 11.50 -8.17
CA LEU A 96 5.31 10.66 -7.09
C LEU A 96 6.32 11.44 -6.23
N GLY A 97 6.16 11.36 -4.92
CA GLY A 97 7.14 11.80 -3.95
C GLY A 97 7.47 10.69 -2.95
N MET A 98 8.52 10.87 -2.19
CA MET A 98 8.91 9.93 -1.13
C MET A 98 9.51 10.64 0.07
N PHE A 99 9.43 9.98 1.22
CA PHE A 99 10.20 10.36 2.39
C PHE A 99 11.45 9.51 2.52
N TYR A 100 12.57 10.17 2.70
CA TYR A 100 13.86 9.55 2.92
C TYR A 100 14.26 9.66 4.38
N LYS A 101 14.54 8.52 5.02
CA LYS A 101 15.00 8.45 6.41
C LYS A 101 16.52 8.57 6.45
N ARG A 102 17.04 9.78 6.56
CA ARG A 102 18.47 9.98 6.74
C ARG A 102 18.90 9.50 8.12
N ARG A 103 19.82 8.53 8.15
CA ARG A 103 20.40 7.98 9.38
C ARG A 103 21.77 8.58 9.65
N ASP A 104 22.08 8.82 10.92
CA ASP A 104 23.44 9.13 11.34
C ASP A 104 24.22 7.83 11.51
N TYR A 105 25.09 7.55 10.56
CA TYR A 105 25.96 6.38 10.60
C TYR A 105 27.19 6.56 11.50
N SER A 106 27.43 7.77 12.03
CA SER A 106 28.52 8.05 12.97
C SER A 106 28.19 7.66 14.41
N THR A 107 26.89 7.47 14.72
CA THR A 107 26.38 7.18 16.06
C THR A 107 25.56 5.91 16.07
N ILE A 108 25.71 5.10 17.11
CA ILE A 108 24.91 3.90 17.34
C ILE A 108 24.20 4.05 18.70
N ILE A 109 22.86 4.05 18.71
CA ILE A 109 22.03 4.07 19.89
C ILE A 109 21.17 2.80 19.90
N ASP A 110 21.24 2.02 20.98
CA ASP A 110 20.51 0.74 21.12
C ASP A 110 20.71 -0.21 19.93
N GLY A 111 21.93 -0.26 19.39
CA GLY A 111 22.28 -1.13 18.26
C GLY A 111 21.74 -0.67 16.91
N ARG A 112 21.25 0.56 16.79
CA ARG A 112 20.73 1.15 15.55
C ARG A 112 21.33 2.54 15.32
N ASN A 113 21.47 2.90 14.03
CA ASN A 113 21.81 4.26 13.64
C ASN A 113 20.56 5.15 13.79
N PRO A 114 20.61 6.23 14.59
CA PRO A 114 19.46 7.10 14.79
C PRO A 114 19.04 7.78 13.49
N ILE A 115 17.73 7.97 13.33
CA ILE A 115 17.19 8.79 12.24
C ILE A 115 17.39 10.25 12.60
N VAL A 116 18.14 11.00 11.79
CA VAL A 116 18.43 12.42 12.05
C VAL A 116 17.55 13.36 11.25
N ALA A 117 16.94 12.90 10.16
CA ALA A 117 15.98 13.66 9.39
C ALA A 117 15.05 12.77 8.58
N HIS A 118 13.81 13.19 8.42
CA HIS A 118 12.88 12.75 7.39
C HIS A 118 12.84 13.85 6.33
N GLU A 119 13.47 13.60 5.20
CA GLU A 119 13.53 14.56 4.09
C GLU A 119 12.51 14.14 3.04
N PHE A 120 11.72 15.09 2.57
CA PHE A 120 10.81 14.89 1.45
C PHE A 120 11.55 15.08 0.13
N LEU A 121 11.43 14.13 -0.76
CA LEU A 121 11.94 14.14 -2.13
C LEU A 121 10.76 14.04 -3.10
N GLY A 122 10.51 15.08 -3.85
CA GLY A 122 9.42 15.17 -4.81
C GLY A 122 9.09 16.61 -5.18
N ASP A 123 8.10 16.76 -6.05
CA ASP A 123 7.57 18.05 -6.42
C ASP A 123 6.74 18.68 -5.29
N ASN A 124 6.34 19.94 -5.48
CA ASN A 124 5.55 20.66 -4.49
C ASN A 124 4.20 19.96 -4.21
N VAL A 125 3.91 19.71 -2.94
CA VAL A 125 2.64 19.09 -2.47
C VAL A 125 1.63 20.13 -2.00
N GLU A 126 1.97 21.41 -1.93
CA GLU A 126 1.10 22.48 -1.45
C GLU A 126 -0.23 22.50 -2.22
N GLY A 127 -1.34 22.37 -1.50
CA GLY A 127 -2.69 22.35 -2.04
C GLY A 127 -3.11 21.05 -2.71
N LYS A 128 -2.23 20.07 -2.90
CA LYS A 128 -2.57 18.79 -3.51
C LYS A 128 -3.18 17.81 -2.51
N ASP A 129 -4.07 16.99 -2.98
CA ASP A 129 -4.48 15.77 -2.30
C ASP A 129 -3.36 14.73 -2.39
N VAL A 130 -3.09 14.04 -1.29
CA VAL A 130 -1.97 13.12 -1.21
C VAL A 130 -2.44 11.72 -0.85
N ILE A 131 -1.91 10.71 -1.53
CA ILE A 131 -2.14 9.30 -1.23
C ILE A 131 -0.84 8.70 -0.72
N ILE A 132 -0.77 8.37 0.58
CA ILE A 132 0.34 7.61 1.14
C ILE A 132 0.06 6.13 0.91
N ILE A 133 1.02 5.40 0.33
CA ILE A 133 0.84 3.98 -0.02
C ILE A 133 1.92 3.14 0.64
N ASP A 134 1.49 2.07 1.32
CA ASP A 134 2.37 1.08 1.91
C ASP A 134 1.77 -0.34 1.81
N ASP A 135 2.55 -1.37 2.19
CA ASP A 135 2.03 -2.72 2.32
C ASP A 135 1.23 -2.93 3.60
N MET A 136 1.67 -2.35 4.72
CA MET A 136 0.98 -2.54 5.98
C MET A 136 1.00 -1.33 6.90
N ILE A 137 -0.05 -1.22 7.69
CA ILE A 137 -0.13 -0.37 8.88
C ILE A 137 0.07 -1.27 10.09
N SER A 138 1.26 -1.23 10.73
CA SER A 138 1.53 -1.95 11.96
C SER A 138 1.01 -1.14 13.17
N SER A 139 1.84 -0.31 13.81
CA SER A 139 1.40 0.63 14.85
C SER A 139 0.71 1.87 14.26
N GLY A 140 1.09 2.25 13.05
CA GLY A 140 0.62 3.46 12.36
C GLY A 140 1.48 4.70 12.62
N ASP A 141 2.45 4.64 13.51
CA ASP A 141 3.26 5.81 13.89
C ASP A 141 3.97 6.43 12.70
N SER A 142 4.57 5.61 11.83
CA SER A 142 5.23 6.08 10.60
C SER A 142 4.26 6.80 9.65
N MET A 143 3.02 6.30 9.51
CA MET A 143 2.01 6.92 8.66
C MET A 143 1.59 8.28 9.18
N ILE A 144 1.40 8.40 10.49
CA ILE A 144 1.02 9.64 11.15
C ILE A 144 2.16 10.65 11.11
N GLU A 145 3.41 10.20 11.25
CA GLU A 145 4.59 11.07 11.12
C GLU A 145 4.69 11.65 9.69
N VAL A 146 4.56 10.80 8.66
CA VAL A 146 4.55 11.23 7.25
C VAL A 146 3.40 12.19 6.99
N ALA A 147 2.19 11.88 7.47
CA ALA A 147 1.03 12.75 7.33
C ALA A 147 1.26 14.12 8.00
N THR A 148 1.89 14.16 9.17
CA THR A 148 2.24 15.40 9.86
C THR A 148 3.19 16.25 9.01
N ARG A 149 4.24 15.64 8.46
CA ARG A 149 5.18 16.34 7.59
C ARG A 149 4.53 16.87 6.30
N LEU A 150 3.62 16.10 5.71
CA LEU A 150 2.87 16.53 4.54
C LEU A 150 1.96 17.73 4.85
N LYS A 151 1.35 17.78 6.04
CA LYS A 151 0.58 18.95 6.48
C LYS A 151 1.45 20.18 6.73
N GLU A 152 2.66 20.01 7.26
CA GLU A 152 3.64 21.11 7.37
C GLU A 152 4.02 21.66 5.98
N LEU A 153 4.05 20.80 4.94
CA LEU A 153 4.23 21.16 3.54
C LEU A 153 2.94 21.66 2.85
N LYS A 154 1.85 21.85 3.64
CA LYS A 154 0.55 22.37 3.21
C LYS A 154 -0.21 21.46 2.22
N ALA A 155 -0.02 20.15 2.30
CA ALA A 155 -0.88 19.23 1.58
C ALA A 155 -2.36 19.43 1.98
N ASN A 156 -3.28 19.30 1.02
CA ASN A 156 -4.72 19.50 1.24
C ASN A 156 -5.30 18.31 2.04
N ARG A 157 -5.75 17.28 1.39
CA ARG A 157 -6.27 16.06 2.05
C ARG A 157 -5.20 14.98 2.01
N ILE A 158 -5.17 14.15 3.05
CA ILE A 158 -4.25 13.02 3.13
C ILE A 158 -5.06 11.74 3.25
N PHE A 159 -4.86 10.86 2.28
CA PHE A 159 -5.42 9.52 2.22
C PHE A 159 -4.30 8.51 2.46
N ILE A 160 -4.58 7.45 3.22
CA ILE A 160 -3.63 6.37 3.49
C ILE A 160 -4.20 5.11 2.87
N CYS A 161 -3.41 4.41 2.06
CA CYS A 161 -3.75 3.13 1.45
C CYS A 161 -2.71 2.09 1.86
N ALA A 162 -3.13 1.00 2.49
CA ALA A 162 -2.25 -0.12 2.81
C ALA A 162 -2.96 -1.45 2.54
N SER A 163 -2.20 -2.45 2.10
CA SER A 163 -2.77 -3.78 1.88
C SER A 163 -3.25 -4.41 3.20
N PHE A 164 -2.50 -4.22 4.30
CA PHE A 164 -2.80 -4.84 5.59
C PHE A 164 -2.91 -3.79 6.70
N GLY A 165 -4.07 -3.69 7.34
CA GLY A 165 -4.31 -2.79 8.48
C GLY A 165 -4.29 -3.56 9.81
N LEU A 166 -3.11 -3.72 10.43
CA LEU A 166 -2.97 -4.46 11.69
C LEU A 166 -3.38 -3.61 12.90
N PHE A 167 -3.10 -2.31 12.90
CA PHE A 167 -3.39 -1.38 14.00
C PHE A 167 -2.99 -1.90 15.40
N CYS A 168 -1.76 -2.42 15.52
CA CYS A 168 -1.27 -3.13 16.71
C CYS A 168 -1.35 -2.30 18.00
N ASN A 169 -1.26 -0.97 17.90
CA ASN A 169 -1.35 -0.05 19.04
C ASN A 169 -2.78 0.51 19.27
N GLY A 170 -3.78 -0.11 18.60
CA GLY A 170 -5.18 0.33 18.65
C GLY A 170 -5.45 1.54 17.74
N LEU A 171 -6.65 2.12 17.87
CA LEU A 171 -7.17 3.09 16.94
C LEU A 171 -7.03 4.55 17.40
N LYS A 172 -6.68 4.80 18.65
CA LYS A 172 -6.69 6.15 19.27
C LYS A 172 -5.84 7.17 18.50
N THR A 173 -4.67 6.76 17.99
CA THR A 173 -3.77 7.65 17.22
C THR A 173 -4.44 8.10 15.92
N PHE A 174 -5.11 7.19 15.21
CA PHE A 174 -5.86 7.49 13.99
C PHE A 174 -7.13 8.29 14.28
N ASP A 175 -7.86 7.96 15.35
CA ASP A 175 -9.05 8.72 15.79
C ASP A 175 -8.68 10.19 16.05
N LYS A 176 -7.56 10.43 16.74
CA LYS A 176 -7.03 11.77 16.98
C LYS A 176 -6.59 12.45 15.68
N ALA A 177 -5.82 11.77 14.84
CA ALA A 177 -5.34 12.31 13.58
C ALA A 177 -6.50 12.72 12.65
N TYR A 178 -7.60 11.96 12.64
CA TYR A 178 -8.80 12.31 11.91
C TYR A 178 -9.52 13.52 12.51
N ALA A 179 -9.71 13.55 13.82
CA ALA A 179 -10.36 14.67 14.53
C ALA A 179 -9.58 15.98 14.34
N ASP A 180 -8.25 15.93 14.34
CA ASP A 180 -7.35 17.08 14.13
C ASP A 180 -7.25 17.48 12.63
N GLY A 181 -7.94 16.79 11.70
CA GLY A 181 -7.89 17.04 10.26
C GLY A 181 -6.55 16.69 9.60
N LEU A 182 -5.71 15.90 10.29
CA LEU A 182 -4.42 15.46 9.79
C LEU A 182 -4.56 14.44 8.65
N ILE A 183 -5.49 13.50 8.78
CA ILE A 183 -5.83 12.50 7.77
C ILE A 183 -7.30 12.61 7.39
N SER A 184 -7.65 12.22 6.17
CA SER A 184 -9.02 12.25 5.69
C SER A 184 -9.68 10.88 5.65
N LYS A 185 -8.99 9.86 5.12
CA LYS A 185 -9.46 8.47 5.13
C LYS A 185 -8.28 7.50 5.09
N VAL A 186 -8.52 6.29 5.61
CA VAL A 186 -7.60 5.15 5.59
C VAL A 186 -8.29 3.98 4.91
N PHE A 187 -7.65 3.43 3.89
CA PHE A 187 -8.12 2.29 3.11
C PHE A 187 -7.22 1.10 3.39
N THR A 188 -7.76 -0.01 3.89
CA THR A 188 -7.04 -1.28 3.94
C THR A 188 -7.90 -2.42 3.44
N THR A 189 -7.26 -3.48 2.94
CA THR A 189 -8.01 -4.63 2.43
C THR A 189 -8.61 -5.48 3.55
N ASN A 190 -9.62 -6.28 3.21
CA ASN A 190 -10.19 -7.29 4.08
C ASN A 190 -9.46 -8.65 4.00
N LEU A 191 -8.19 -8.65 3.57
CA LEU A 191 -7.35 -9.86 3.54
C LEU A 191 -6.93 -10.32 4.93
N ILE A 192 -7.05 -9.44 5.92
CA ILE A 192 -6.90 -9.77 7.34
C ILE A 192 -8.16 -9.36 8.11
N TYR A 193 -8.30 -9.89 9.30
CA TYR A 193 -9.45 -9.58 10.15
C TYR A 193 -9.49 -8.09 10.52
N SER A 194 -10.63 -7.46 10.28
CA SER A 194 -10.92 -6.10 10.74
C SER A 194 -11.91 -6.17 11.90
N THR A 195 -11.58 -5.51 13.02
CA THR A 195 -12.46 -5.51 14.19
C THR A 195 -13.73 -4.69 13.95
N PRO A 196 -14.86 -5.00 14.64
CA PRO A 196 -16.07 -4.19 14.53
C PRO A 196 -15.85 -2.71 14.89
N GLU A 197 -14.95 -2.43 15.86
CA GLU A 197 -14.60 -1.06 16.23
C GLU A 197 -13.91 -0.33 15.09
N LEU A 198 -13.01 -0.99 14.33
CA LEU A 198 -12.35 -0.42 13.16
C LEU A 198 -13.36 -0.14 12.06
N LEU A 199 -14.22 -1.11 11.76
CA LEU A 199 -15.25 -1.00 10.71
C LEU A 199 -16.28 0.12 10.98
N ALA A 200 -16.47 0.50 12.24
CA ALA A 200 -17.37 1.58 12.65
C ALA A 200 -16.75 2.98 12.55
N ARG A 201 -15.45 3.11 12.20
CA ARG A 201 -14.79 4.42 12.11
C ARG A 201 -15.13 5.13 10.80
N GLU A 202 -15.51 6.40 10.88
CA GLU A 202 -15.80 7.24 9.70
C GLU A 202 -14.58 7.42 8.78
N TRP A 203 -13.39 7.45 9.36
CA TRP A 203 -12.14 7.57 8.61
C TRP A 203 -11.69 6.28 7.93
N TYR A 204 -12.27 5.13 8.29
CA TYR A 204 -11.83 3.84 7.79
C TYR A 204 -12.69 3.33 6.64
N VAL A 205 -12.05 2.75 5.64
CA VAL A 205 -12.72 2.08 4.51
C VAL A 205 -12.10 0.71 4.31
N SER A 206 -12.90 -0.33 4.49
CA SER A 206 -12.52 -1.71 4.16
C SER A 206 -12.63 -1.94 2.65
N VAL A 207 -11.53 -2.32 2.04
CA VAL A 207 -11.43 -2.63 0.61
C VAL A 207 -11.68 -4.11 0.39
N ASP A 208 -12.79 -4.44 -0.25
CA ASP A 208 -13.21 -5.83 -0.46
C ASP A 208 -12.41 -6.52 -1.56
N MET A 209 -11.68 -7.57 -1.17
CA MET A 209 -10.86 -8.43 -2.03
C MET A 209 -11.55 -9.76 -2.37
N SER A 210 -12.70 -10.07 -1.77
CA SER A 210 -13.35 -11.39 -1.83
C SER A 210 -13.60 -11.86 -3.27
N LYS A 211 -14.16 -10.98 -4.09
CA LYS A 211 -14.42 -11.29 -5.51
C LYS A 211 -13.13 -11.49 -6.30
N TYR A 212 -12.08 -10.75 -5.98
CA TYR A 212 -10.80 -10.87 -6.67
C TYR A 212 -10.11 -12.18 -6.32
N CYS A 213 -10.11 -12.56 -5.03
CA CYS A 213 -9.63 -13.86 -4.58
C CYS A 213 -10.40 -15.00 -5.26
N ALA A 214 -11.74 -14.90 -5.34
CA ALA A 214 -12.56 -15.90 -6.01
C ALA A 214 -12.19 -16.06 -7.50
N TYR A 215 -11.93 -14.97 -8.21
CA TYR A 215 -11.49 -15.05 -9.60
C TYR A 215 -10.11 -15.69 -9.76
N ILE A 216 -9.15 -15.40 -8.87
CA ILE A 216 -7.84 -16.05 -8.89
C ILE A 216 -8.01 -17.55 -8.70
N ILE A 217 -8.79 -17.98 -7.71
CA ILE A 217 -9.06 -19.39 -7.42
C ILE A 217 -9.74 -20.07 -8.62
N ASP A 218 -10.76 -19.44 -9.19
CA ASP A 218 -11.50 -19.96 -10.34
C ASP A 218 -10.59 -20.14 -11.56
N THR A 219 -9.78 -19.13 -11.89
CA THR A 219 -8.82 -19.16 -13.02
C THR A 219 -7.82 -20.30 -12.84
N LEU A 220 -7.25 -20.46 -11.65
CA LEU A 220 -6.30 -21.53 -11.35
C LEU A 220 -6.96 -22.92 -11.40
N ASN A 221 -8.19 -23.04 -10.91
CA ASN A 221 -8.94 -24.29 -10.94
C ASN A 221 -9.29 -24.77 -12.35
N HIS A 222 -9.29 -23.85 -13.32
CA HIS A 222 -9.51 -24.16 -14.74
C HIS A 222 -8.23 -24.21 -15.57
N ASP A 223 -7.05 -24.22 -14.93
CA ASP A 223 -5.73 -24.19 -15.58
C ASP A 223 -5.55 -23.01 -16.56
N GLU A 224 -6.21 -21.88 -16.26
CA GLU A 224 -6.12 -20.66 -17.06
C GLU A 224 -5.04 -19.71 -16.53
N SER A 225 -4.55 -18.83 -17.42
CA SER A 225 -3.56 -17.81 -17.02
C SER A 225 -4.17 -16.69 -16.20
N VAL A 226 -3.58 -16.40 -15.04
CA VAL A 226 -3.95 -15.27 -14.18
C VAL A 226 -3.50 -13.91 -14.71
N SER A 227 -2.71 -13.85 -15.78
CA SER A 227 -2.11 -12.60 -16.32
C SER A 227 -3.12 -11.48 -16.55
N LYS A 228 -4.32 -11.79 -17.07
CA LYS A 228 -5.40 -10.81 -17.27
C LYS A 228 -5.96 -10.24 -15.97
N LEU A 229 -5.86 -10.99 -14.88
CA LEU A 229 -6.27 -10.53 -13.55
C LEU A 229 -5.20 -9.64 -12.92
N LEU A 230 -3.92 -9.91 -13.22
CA LEU A 230 -2.77 -9.19 -12.68
C LEU A 230 -2.50 -7.86 -13.39
N ASP A 231 -2.95 -7.67 -14.64
CA ASP A 231 -2.88 -6.38 -15.32
C ASP A 231 -4.23 -5.64 -15.26
N PRO A 232 -4.40 -4.70 -14.33
CA PRO A 232 -5.67 -4.00 -14.12
C PRO A 232 -5.79 -2.68 -14.89
N LYS A 233 -4.85 -2.29 -15.76
CA LYS A 233 -4.81 -0.95 -16.39
C LYS A 233 -6.12 -0.55 -17.06
N ASP A 234 -6.64 -1.39 -17.95
CA ASP A 234 -7.90 -1.09 -18.65
C ASP A 234 -9.09 -1.01 -17.71
N ARG A 235 -9.11 -1.89 -16.69
CA ARG A 235 -10.16 -1.87 -15.66
C ARG A 235 -10.11 -0.61 -14.81
N ILE A 236 -8.91 -0.12 -14.51
CA ILE A 236 -8.72 1.15 -13.77
C ILE A 236 -9.16 2.32 -14.63
N ASN A 237 -8.73 2.40 -15.91
CA ASN A 237 -9.19 3.44 -16.82
C ASN A 237 -10.73 3.46 -16.91
N ASN A 238 -11.36 2.31 -17.09
CA ASN A 238 -12.82 2.21 -17.14
C ASN A 238 -13.51 2.68 -15.86
N ILE A 239 -12.93 2.42 -14.69
CA ILE A 239 -13.46 2.93 -13.41
C ILE A 239 -13.29 4.44 -13.31
N LEU A 240 -12.14 4.99 -13.63
CA LEU A 240 -11.91 6.43 -13.60
C LEU A 240 -12.89 7.17 -14.52
N ILE A 241 -13.15 6.63 -15.71
CA ILE A 241 -14.15 7.16 -16.65
C ILE A 241 -15.57 7.06 -16.03
N LYS A 242 -15.94 5.88 -15.50
CA LYS A 242 -17.24 5.62 -14.91
C LYS A 242 -17.60 6.60 -13.77
N TYR A 243 -16.61 6.97 -12.97
CA TYR A 243 -16.80 7.90 -11.84
C TYR A 243 -16.55 9.36 -12.23
N GLY A 244 -16.24 9.65 -13.50
CA GLY A 244 -16.06 11.01 -14.01
C GLY A 244 -14.70 11.64 -13.70
N PHE A 245 -13.72 10.85 -13.24
CA PHE A 245 -12.38 11.34 -12.93
C PHE A 245 -11.44 11.36 -14.14
N LYS A 246 -11.83 10.72 -15.24
CA LYS A 246 -11.10 10.73 -16.52
C LYS A 246 -12.09 10.83 -17.67
N LYS A 247 -11.73 11.54 -18.73
CA LYS A 247 -12.50 11.56 -19.97
C LYS A 247 -12.25 10.27 -20.75
N ALA A 248 -13.26 9.76 -21.44
CA ALA A 248 -13.06 8.71 -22.43
C ALA A 248 -12.14 9.26 -23.53
N GLU A 249 -11.12 8.52 -23.90
CA GLU A 249 -10.35 8.80 -25.12
C GLU A 249 -11.25 8.50 -26.33
N GLU A 250 -11.38 9.47 -27.24
CA GLU A 250 -12.12 9.33 -28.51
C GLU A 250 -11.39 8.38 -29.48
#